data_1a6797a892662b9e80e329708fc214af
#
_entry.id   1a6797a892662b9e80e329708fc214af
#
_cell.length_a   1.000
_cell.length_b   1.000
_cell.length_c   1.000
_cell.angle_alpha   90.00
_cell.angle_beta   90.00
_cell.angle_gamma   90.00
#
_symmetry.space_group_name_H-M   'P 1'
#
loop_
_entity.id
_entity.type
_entity.pdbx_description
1 polymer ?
#
loop_
_entity_poly.entity_id
_entity_poly.type
_entity_poly.pdbx_seq_one_letter_code
_entity_poly.pdbx_strand_id
1 'polypeptide(L)'
;MSSPEAIRTVHVYSMHTDPFAQPGSGDAGGMNVYIAQSVRAMLTINPQLKVEVFTLNRTPQAPERAHVEDPEWGSRLVRHYIDVPAAREATKNDLAEYLEDFAQSCVTQAMNVPDVIHAHYWLSGWAAVQAEGAWGRRIFPERVPNGA
;
A
#
# COMPACT_ATOMS: atom_id res chain seq x y z
N MET A 1 27.68 13.20 -5.49
CA MET A 1 26.81 13.57 -4.38
C MET A 1 25.42 13.08 -4.65
N SER A 2 24.87 12.32 -3.75
CA SER A 2 23.52 11.88 -3.94
C SER A 2 22.57 13.05 -3.69
N SER A 3 21.53 13.11 -4.50
CA SER A 3 20.50 14.11 -4.31
C SER A 3 19.81 13.89 -2.97
N PRO A 4 19.60 14.94 -2.15
CA PRO A 4 18.85 14.77 -0.93
C PRO A 4 17.39 14.38 -1.20
N GLU A 5 16.93 14.58 -2.43
CA GLU A 5 15.58 14.20 -2.83
C GLU A 5 15.51 12.82 -3.46
N ALA A 6 16.63 12.08 -3.48
CA ALA A 6 16.61 10.74 -4.06
C ALA A 6 15.65 9.84 -3.28
N ILE A 7 14.66 9.31 -3.97
CA ILE A 7 13.67 8.42 -3.36
C ILE A 7 14.19 7.00 -3.42
N ARG A 8 14.26 6.34 -2.28
CA ARG A 8 14.75 4.97 -2.17
C ARG A 8 13.68 4.00 -1.72
N THR A 9 12.70 4.47 -0.99
CA THR A 9 11.64 3.62 -0.47
C THR A 9 10.29 4.29 -0.69
N VAL A 10 9.41 3.57 -1.37
CA VAL A 10 8.04 4.02 -1.60
C VAL A 10 7.11 3.04 -0.92
N HIS A 11 6.18 3.56 -0.14
CA HIS A 11 5.06 2.78 0.37
C HIS A 11 3.84 3.06 -0.50
N VAL A 12 3.19 1.99 -0.94
CA VAL A 12 1.97 2.11 -1.74
C VAL A 12 0.81 1.58 -0.90
N TYR A 13 -0.18 2.42 -0.67
CA TYR A 13 -1.36 2.04 0.09
C TYR A 13 -2.51 1.77 -0.85
N SER A 14 -3.04 0.57 -0.81
CA SER A 14 -4.22 0.18 -1.55
C SER A 14 -5.09 -0.65 -0.62
N MET A 15 -5.80 0.04 0.27
CA MET A 15 -6.49 -0.60 1.37
C MET A 15 -7.59 -1.56 0.91
N HIS A 16 -8.41 -1.12 -0.02
CA HIS A 16 -9.65 -1.83 -0.35
C HIS A 16 -9.47 -2.99 -1.32
N THR A 17 -8.34 -3.08 -2.01
CA THR A 17 -8.11 -4.13 -2.99
C THR A 17 -6.64 -4.39 -3.17
N ASP A 18 -6.30 -5.65 -3.38
CA ASP A 18 -4.93 -6.08 -3.62
C ASP A 18 -4.57 -5.83 -5.09
N PRO A 19 -3.63 -4.91 -5.37
CA PRO A 19 -3.27 -4.60 -6.76
C PRO A 19 -2.65 -5.77 -7.50
N PHE A 20 -2.19 -6.77 -6.78
CA PHE A 20 -1.53 -7.93 -7.39
C PHE A 20 -2.41 -9.17 -7.39
N ALA A 21 -3.68 -9.02 -7.02
CA ALA A 21 -4.64 -10.10 -7.13
C ALA A 21 -4.97 -10.36 -8.60
N GLN A 22 -5.49 -11.55 -8.87
CA GLN A 22 -5.82 -11.90 -10.24
C GLN A 22 -6.89 -10.96 -10.80
N PRO A 23 -6.72 -10.48 -12.03
CA PRO A 23 -7.71 -9.61 -12.66
C PRO A 23 -9.06 -10.32 -12.79
N GLY A 24 -10.13 -9.55 -12.68
CA GLY A 24 -11.48 -10.06 -12.90
C GLY A 24 -12.20 -10.53 -11.68
N SER A 25 -11.59 -10.49 -10.51
CA SER A 25 -12.27 -10.85 -9.27
C SER A 25 -12.68 -9.58 -8.52
N GLY A 26 -13.97 -9.40 -8.36
CA GLY A 26 -14.51 -8.27 -7.60
C GLY A 26 -14.08 -6.94 -8.19
N ASP A 27 -13.51 -6.09 -7.35
CA ASP A 27 -13.05 -4.76 -7.75
C ASP A 27 -11.68 -4.78 -8.41
N ALA A 28 -11.15 -5.95 -8.71
CA ALA A 28 -9.84 -6.07 -9.35
C ALA A 28 -9.96 -5.69 -10.83
N GLY A 29 -9.98 -4.43 -11.11
CA GLY A 29 -10.14 -3.91 -12.46
C GLY A 29 -8.99 -3.02 -12.86
N GLY A 30 -9.32 -1.96 -13.59
CA GLY A 30 -8.34 -1.06 -14.16
C GLY A 30 -7.40 -0.46 -13.12
N MET A 31 -7.91 -0.13 -11.94
CA MET A 31 -7.06 0.44 -10.90
C MET A 31 -5.96 -0.52 -10.46
N ASN A 32 -6.30 -1.79 -10.26
CA ASN A 32 -5.30 -2.78 -9.85
C ASN A 32 -4.22 -2.94 -10.90
N VAL A 33 -4.64 -3.03 -12.17
CA VAL A 33 -3.68 -3.14 -13.27
C VAL A 33 -2.79 -1.91 -13.32
N TYR A 34 -3.37 -0.73 -13.17
CA TYR A 34 -2.61 0.52 -13.18
C TYR A 34 -1.58 0.55 -12.05
N ILE A 35 -1.99 0.19 -10.83
CA ILE A 35 -1.08 0.20 -9.68
C ILE A 35 0.06 -0.77 -9.91
N ALA A 36 -0.25 -2.00 -10.30
CA ALA A 36 0.77 -3.02 -10.51
C ALA A 36 1.76 -2.60 -11.59
N GLN A 37 1.26 -2.07 -12.71
CA GLN A 37 2.13 -1.62 -13.78
C GLN A 37 2.99 -0.43 -13.37
N SER A 38 2.40 0.50 -12.62
CA SER A 38 3.13 1.68 -12.14
C SER A 38 4.28 1.27 -11.21
N VAL A 39 4.01 0.33 -10.32
CA VAL A 39 5.03 -0.15 -9.39
C VAL A 39 6.17 -0.82 -10.16
N ARG A 40 5.83 -1.68 -11.11
CA ARG A 40 6.85 -2.35 -11.90
C ARG A 40 7.68 -1.38 -12.73
N ALA A 41 7.02 -0.36 -13.26
CA ALA A 41 7.73 0.67 -14.03
C ALA A 41 8.72 1.43 -13.15
N MET A 42 8.29 1.80 -11.94
CA MET A 42 9.19 2.48 -11.01
C MET A 42 10.41 1.63 -10.67
N LEU A 43 10.20 0.35 -10.41
CA LEU A 43 11.28 -0.57 -10.07
C LEU A 43 12.24 -0.77 -11.23
N THR A 44 11.72 -0.75 -12.46
CA THR A 44 12.54 -0.88 -13.65
C THR A 44 13.40 0.36 -13.87
N ILE A 45 12.81 1.53 -13.69
CA ILE A 45 13.50 2.80 -13.95
C ILE A 45 14.56 3.07 -12.90
N ASN A 46 14.30 2.73 -11.64
CA ASN A 46 15.21 3.03 -10.55
C ASN A 46 15.67 1.74 -9.86
N PRO A 47 16.86 1.25 -10.19
CA PRO A 47 17.36 -0.02 -9.61
C PRO A 47 17.58 0.02 -8.10
N GLN A 48 17.65 1.21 -7.51
CA GLN A 48 17.86 1.36 -6.07
C GLN A 48 16.55 1.37 -5.30
N LEU A 49 15.41 1.42 -5.99
CA LEU A 49 14.13 1.61 -5.35
C LEU A 49 13.63 0.32 -4.70
N LYS A 50 13.05 0.47 -3.52
CA LYS A 50 12.29 -0.58 -2.85
C LYS A 50 10.87 -0.10 -2.69
N VAL A 51 9.92 -0.98 -2.95
CA VAL A 51 8.50 -0.67 -2.83
C VAL A 51 7.86 -1.65 -1.88
N GLU A 52 7.09 -1.12 -0.93
CA GLU A 52 6.28 -1.93 -0.02
C GLU A 52 4.82 -1.56 -0.28
N VAL A 53 4.03 -2.56 -0.63
CA VAL A 53 2.61 -2.38 -0.92
C VAL A 53 1.80 -2.89 0.25
N PHE A 54 0.85 -2.09 0.71
CA PHE A 54 0.03 -2.44 1.86
C PHE A 54 -1.43 -2.53 1.43
N THR A 55 -2.03 -3.66 1.69
CA THR A 55 -3.43 -3.90 1.39
C THR A 55 -4.07 -4.68 2.54
N LEU A 56 -5.38 -4.57 2.65
CA LEU A 56 -6.09 -5.27 3.69
C LEU A 56 -6.12 -6.78 3.40
N ASN A 57 -5.85 -7.57 4.43
CA ASN A 57 -5.97 -9.02 4.29
C ASN A 57 -7.45 -9.40 4.41
N ARG A 58 -8.00 -9.88 3.31
CA ARG A 58 -9.41 -10.25 3.24
C ARG A 58 -9.64 -11.72 3.50
N THR A 59 -8.59 -12.52 3.49
CA THR A 59 -8.71 -13.94 3.73
C THR A 59 -8.01 -14.28 5.04
N PRO A 60 -8.56 -15.19 5.83
CA PRO A 60 -7.90 -15.61 7.07
C PRO A 60 -6.70 -16.48 6.73
N GLN A 61 -5.61 -15.86 6.31
CA GLN A 61 -4.40 -16.55 5.96
C GLN A 61 -3.54 -16.80 7.18
N ALA A 62 -2.67 -17.79 7.08
CA ALA A 62 -1.69 -18.04 8.10
C ALA A 62 -0.78 -16.82 8.26
N PRO A 63 -0.30 -16.57 9.50
CA PRO A 63 0.54 -15.39 9.75
C PRO A 63 1.76 -15.29 8.85
N GLU A 64 2.31 -16.41 8.40
CA GLU A 64 3.47 -16.39 7.51
C GLU A 64 3.18 -15.74 6.17
N ARG A 65 1.93 -15.48 5.88
CA ARG A 65 1.55 -14.79 4.65
C ARG A 65 1.31 -13.31 4.86
N ALA A 66 1.64 -12.79 6.03
CA ALA A 66 1.44 -11.37 6.30
C ALA A 66 2.24 -10.49 5.36
N HIS A 67 3.40 -10.94 4.91
CA HIS A 67 4.13 -10.23 3.86
C HIS A 67 4.78 -11.22 2.92
N VAL A 68 4.80 -10.85 1.66
CA VAL A 68 5.24 -11.71 0.57
C VAL A 68 6.19 -10.93 -0.32
N GLU A 69 7.38 -11.49 -0.54
CA GLU A 69 8.29 -10.93 -1.53
C GLU A 69 7.81 -11.33 -2.93
N ASP A 70 7.94 -10.40 -3.85
CA ASP A 70 7.53 -10.66 -5.22
C ASP A 70 8.46 -11.70 -5.86
N PRO A 71 7.92 -12.66 -6.62
CA PRO A 71 8.75 -13.68 -7.26
C PRO A 71 9.78 -13.12 -8.23
N GLU A 72 9.46 -12.01 -8.88
CA GLU A 72 10.35 -11.41 -9.87
C GLU A 72 11.30 -10.39 -9.25
N TRP A 73 10.80 -9.55 -8.36
CA TRP A 73 11.57 -8.42 -7.83
C TRP A 73 12.22 -8.72 -6.48
N GLY A 74 11.84 -9.83 -5.86
CA GLY A 74 12.41 -10.22 -4.58
C GLY A 74 12.11 -9.20 -3.49
N SER A 75 13.10 -8.92 -2.66
CA SER A 75 12.93 -7.99 -1.53
C SER A 75 12.73 -6.54 -1.96
N ARG A 76 12.86 -6.24 -3.24
CA ARG A 76 12.61 -4.89 -3.74
C ARG A 76 11.12 -4.59 -3.87
N LEU A 77 10.28 -5.61 -3.86
CA LEU A 77 8.83 -5.44 -3.90
C LEU A 77 8.20 -6.39 -2.90
N VAL A 78 7.77 -5.85 -1.79
CA VAL A 78 7.16 -6.63 -0.72
C VAL A 78 5.71 -6.23 -0.59
N ARG A 79 4.82 -7.22 -0.51
CA ARG A 79 3.40 -6.98 -0.28
C ARG A 79 3.08 -7.31 1.17
N HIS A 80 2.45 -6.38 1.86
CA HIS A 80 2.00 -6.58 3.22
C HIS A 80 0.48 -6.73 3.24
N TYR A 81 0.02 -7.84 3.79
CA TYR A 81 -1.41 -8.09 3.94
C TYR A 81 -1.76 -7.76 5.38
N ILE A 82 -2.41 -6.62 5.56
CA ILE A 82 -2.70 -6.07 6.88
C ILE A 82 -3.95 -6.72 7.42
N ASP A 83 -3.82 -7.33 8.60
CA ASP A 83 -4.94 -8.03 9.21
C ASP A 83 -5.63 -7.12 10.23
N VAL A 84 -6.84 -6.70 9.87
CA VAL A 84 -7.75 -6.04 10.78
C VAL A 84 -8.98 -6.96 10.85
N PRO A 85 -9.04 -7.85 11.84
CA PRO A 85 -10.07 -8.91 11.84
C PRO A 85 -11.49 -8.42 11.61
N ALA A 86 -11.86 -7.31 12.23
CA ALA A 86 -13.21 -6.78 12.08
C ALA A 86 -13.49 -6.26 10.67
N ALA A 87 -12.46 -6.00 9.88
CA ALA A 87 -12.60 -5.46 8.54
C ALA A 87 -12.53 -6.51 7.45
N ARG A 88 -12.30 -7.76 7.80
CA ARG A 88 -12.08 -8.82 6.79
C ARG A 88 -13.23 -8.95 5.81
N GLU A 89 -14.45 -8.80 6.29
CA GLU A 89 -15.64 -8.93 5.45
C GLU A 89 -16.36 -7.61 5.24
N ALA A 90 -15.74 -6.51 5.62
CA ALA A 90 -16.34 -5.20 5.46
C ALA A 90 -16.48 -4.84 3.99
N THR A 91 -17.59 -4.23 3.64
CA THR A 91 -17.77 -3.72 2.29
C THR A 91 -16.92 -2.47 2.11
N LYS A 92 -16.70 -2.08 0.86
CA LYS A 92 -15.94 -0.88 0.57
C LYS A 92 -16.50 0.34 1.31
N ASN A 93 -17.81 0.39 1.47
CA ASN A 93 -18.45 1.52 2.15
C ASN A 93 -18.20 1.53 3.65
N ASP A 94 -17.91 0.39 4.23
CA ASP A 94 -17.72 0.27 5.68
C ASP A 94 -16.25 0.34 6.10
N LEU A 95 -15.33 0.34 5.15
CA LEU A 95 -13.91 0.29 5.46
C LEU A 95 -13.41 1.55 6.18
N ALA A 96 -14.12 2.66 6.04
CA ALA A 96 -13.68 3.91 6.67
C ALA A 96 -13.56 3.79 8.19
N GLU A 97 -14.33 2.89 8.81
CA GLU A 97 -14.26 2.67 10.25
C GLU A 97 -12.94 2.07 10.70
N TYR A 98 -12.20 1.45 9.77
CA TYR A 98 -11.00 0.71 10.10
C TYR A 98 -9.73 1.38 9.58
N LEU A 99 -9.83 2.63 9.15
CA LEU A 99 -8.69 3.35 8.56
C LEU A 99 -7.54 3.51 9.55
N GLU A 100 -7.86 3.87 10.78
CA GLU A 100 -6.83 4.10 11.78
C GLU A 100 -6.08 2.81 12.10
N ASP A 101 -6.80 1.73 12.28
CA ASP A 101 -6.20 0.43 12.57
C ASP A 101 -5.32 -0.02 11.40
N PHE A 102 -5.81 0.18 10.18
CA PHE A 102 -5.04 -0.17 8.99
C PHE A 102 -3.74 0.64 8.93
N ALA A 103 -3.84 1.96 9.09
CA ALA A 103 -2.68 2.83 8.98
C ALA A 103 -1.65 2.51 10.06
N GLN A 104 -2.09 2.28 11.28
CA GLN A 104 -1.19 1.96 12.38
C GLN A 104 -0.46 0.64 12.12
N SER A 105 -1.18 -0.34 11.60
CA SER A 105 -0.57 -1.63 11.26
C SER A 105 0.41 -1.51 10.11
N CYS A 106 0.13 -0.64 9.14
CA CYS A 106 1.08 -0.39 8.06
C CYS A 106 2.40 0.13 8.61
N VAL A 107 2.34 1.08 9.54
CA VAL A 107 3.54 1.63 10.16
C VAL A 107 4.28 0.55 10.94
N THR A 108 3.55 -0.26 11.69
CA THR A 108 4.15 -1.30 12.51
C THR A 108 4.80 -2.39 11.69
N GLN A 109 4.19 -2.77 10.57
CA GLN A 109 4.68 -3.89 9.76
C GLN A 109 5.71 -3.49 8.71
N ALA A 110 5.85 -2.21 8.42
CA ALA A 110 6.77 -1.76 7.40
C ALA A 110 8.20 -2.18 7.71
N MET A 111 8.90 -2.59 6.68
CA MET A 111 10.30 -3.02 6.81
C MET A 111 11.27 -1.85 6.69
N ASN A 112 10.87 -0.80 5.99
CA ASN A 112 11.70 0.38 5.78
C ASN A 112 10.88 1.63 6.01
N VAL A 113 11.55 2.69 6.45
CA VAL A 113 10.91 4.01 6.57
C VAL A 113 10.70 4.57 5.16
N PRO A 114 9.49 5.02 4.83
CA PRO A 114 9.24 5.49 3.46
C PRO A 114 9.77 6.90 3.24
N ASP A 115 10.23 7.15 2.01
CA ASP A 115 10.49 8.51 1.55
C ASP A 115 9.20 9.12 1.02
N VAL A 116 8.33 8.27 0.47
CA VAL A 116 7.05 8.69 -0.11
C VAL A 116 6.00 7.65 0.22
N ILE A 117 4.81 8.09 0.54
CA ILE A 117 3.64 7.22 0.65
C ILE A 117 2.72 7.59 -0.50
N HIS A 118 2.47 6.63 -1.39
CA HIS A 118 1.61 6.82 -2.54
C HIS A 118 0.32 6.04 -2.30
N ALA A 119 -0.77 6.75 -2.13
CA ALA A 119 -2.06 6.14 -1.79
C ALA A 119 -3.01 6.18 -2.98
N HIS A 120 -3.71 5.09 -3.16
CA HIS A 120 -4.68 4.96 -4.23
C HIS A 120 -6.07 4.84 -3.62
N TYR A 121 -7.01 5.60 -4.17
CA TYR A 121 -8.37 5.69 -3.70
C TYR A 121 -8.44 6.50 -2.40
N TRP A 122 -9.60 7.13 -2.14
CA TRP A 122 -9.70 8.08 -1.03
C TRP A 122 -9.49 7.43 0.35
N LEU A 123 -9.93 6.18 0.52
CA LEU A 123 -9.71 5.48 1.79
C LEU A 123 -8.23 5.36 2.10
N SER A 124 -7.45 4.97 1.11
CA SER A 124 -6.00 4.84 1.29
C SER A 124 -5.35 6.20 1.51
N GLY A 125 -5.89 7.24 0.89
CA GLY A 125 -5.41 8.59 1.13
C GLY A 125 -5.59 9.01 2.58
N TRP A 126 -6.72 8.74 3.18
CA TRP A 126 -6.95 9.02 4.60
C TRP A 126 -6.02 8.20 5.48
N ALA A 127 -5.83 6.91 5.13
CA ALA A 127 -4.90 6.06 5.88
C ALA A 127 -3.47 6.61 5.79
N ALA A 128 -3.08 7.12 4.63
CA ALA A 128 -1.76 7.71 4.45
C ALA A 128 -1.57 8.95 5.31
N VAL A 129 -2.59 9.77 5.43
CA VAL A 129 -2.54 10.95 6.32
C VAL A 129 -2.30 10.53 7.76
N GLN A 130 -2.98 9.49 8.21
CA GLN A 130 -2.78 8.95 9.54
C GLN A 130 -1.34 8.45 9.73
N ALA A 131 -0.85 7.71 8.75
CA ALA A 131 0.50 7.14 8.83
C ALA A 131 1.57 8.23 8.79
N GLU A 132 1.33 9.31 8.07
CA GLU A 132 2.30 10.41 8.00
C GLU A 132 2.61 10.97 9.38
N GLY A 133 1.58 11.08 10.22
CA GLY A 133 1.79 11.56 11.58
C GLY A 133 2.77 10.70 12.34
N ALA A 134 2.75 9.38 12.11
CA ALA A 134 3.67 8.46 12.78
C ALA A 134 5.06 8.50 12.16
N TRP A 135 5.14 8.65 10.84
CA TRP A 135 6.44 8.66 10.15
C TRP A 135 7.11 10.03 10.15
N GLY A 136 6.32 11.10 10.21
CA GLY A 136 6.82 12.44 9.97
C GLY A 136 7.31 12.60 8.55
N ARG A 137 6.66 11.93 7.60
CA ARG A 137 7.06 11.93 6.20
C ARG A 137 6.02 12.58 5.32
N ARG A 138 6.48 12.99 4.13
CA ARG A 138 5.60 13.57 3.14
C ARG A 138 4.72 12.52 2.49
N ILE A 139 3.48 12.88 2.25
CA ILE A 139 2.51 12.02 1.59
C ILE A 139 2.24 12.54 0.18
N PHE A 140 2.18 11.62 -0.79
CA PHE A 140 1.79 11.93 -2.16
C PHE A 140 0.62 11.02 -2.55
N PRO A 141 -0.57 11.35 -2.08
CA PRO A 141 -1.73 10.52 -2.41
C PRO A 141 -2.12 10.66 -3.87
N GLU A 142 -2.64 9.59 -4.44
CA GLU A 142 -3.42 9.68 -5.65
C GLU A 142 -4.54 10.67 -5.35
N ARG A 143 -4.90 11.50 -6.33
CA ARG A 143 -5.80 12.60 -6.04
C ARG A 143 -6.98 12.19 -5.16
N VAL A 144 -7.06 12.79 -4.00
CA VAL A 144 -8.16 12.57 -3.07
C VAL A 144 -9.34 13.41 -3.55
N PRO A 145 -10.55 12.85 -3.58
CA PRO A 145 -11.72 13.63 -3.99
C PRO A 145 -11.88 14.88 -3.14
N ASN A 146 -12.45 15.90 -3.73
CA ASN A 146 -12.66 17.15 -3.03
C ASN A 146 -13.46 16.94 -1.76
N GLY A 147 -13.07 17.62 -0.72
CA GLY A 147 -13.71 17.49 0.57
C GLY A 147 -13.22 16.30 1.36
N ALA A 148 -12.36 15.54 0.78
CA ALA A 148 -11.79 14.41 1.49
C ALA A 148 -10.53 14.84 2.20
#